data_b7614fb11e6d5ec037dbebdded810e5b
#
_entry.id   b7614fb11e6d5ec037dbebdded810e5b
#
_cell.length_a   1.000
_cell.length_b   1.000
_cell.length_c   1.000
_cell.angle_alpha   90.00
_cell.angle_beta   90.00
_cell.angle_gamma   90.00
#
_symmetry.space_group_name_H-M   'P 1'
#
loop_
_entity.id
_entity.type
_entity.pdbx_description
1 polymer ?
#
loop_
_entity_poly.entity_id
_entity_poly.type
_entity_poly.pdbx_seq_one_letter_code
_entity_poly.pdbx_strand_id
1 'polypeptide(L)'
;CYLEYETRMQEKNLTFKFQLPEEKVILRLDPQKTFRIFDNLYTNISKYAMPSTRVYVTVTDSASETQIAIRNISQMELTVSGEELTERFVRGDGSRNTEGSGLGLAIARSFTELQHGTMQILLDGDLFKAILTFRKPGAEPVDNRSEHLDTAHSANANLSGNLNCPGAADNPAEGIEPPPIYRPSRW
;
A
#
# COMPACT_ATOMS: atom_id res chain seq x y z
N CYS A 1 -1.10 11.12 -18.18
CA CYS A 1 -1.87 11.31 -16.94
C CYS A 1 -1.22 12.27 -15.96
N TYR A 2 0.01 11.96 -15.43
CA TYR A 2 0.65 12.82 -14.41
C TYR A 2 0.74 14.29 -14.84
N LEU A 3 1.18 14.58 -16.05
CA LEU A 3 1.32 15.96 -16.57
C LEU A 3 0.01 16.75 -16.55
N GLU A 4 -1.13 16.12 -16.71
CA GLU A 4 -2.45 16.77 -16.66
C GLU A 4 -2.83 17.22 -15.26
N TYR A 5 -2.24 16.57 -14.24
CA TYR A 5 -2.47 16.88 -12.84
C TYR A 5 -1.38 17.75 -12.22
N GLU A 6 -0.30 18.02 -12.94
CA GLU A 6 0.88 18.71 -12.41
C GLU A 6 0.54 20.03 -11.74
N THR A 7 -0.28 20.88 -12.38
CA THR A 7 -0.70 22.16 -11.81
C THR A 7 -1.42 21.99 -10.47
N ARG A 8 -2.39 21.06 -10.41
CA ARG A 8 -3.14 20.78 -9.17
C ARG A 8 -2.25 20.22 -8.06
N MET A 9 -1.23 19.42 -8.42
CA MET A 9 -0.26 18.89 -7.48
C MET A 9 0.67 19.99 -6.98
N GLN A 10 1.07 20.93 -7.84
CA GLN A 10 1.86 22.11 -7.47
C GLN A 10 1.08 23.05 -6.55
N GLU A 11 -0.21 23.31 -6.80
CA GLU A 11 -1.08 24.11 -5.92
C GLU A 11 -1.12 23.57 -4.48
N LYS A 12 -1.09 22.24 -4.32
CA LYS A 12 -0.97 21.57 -3.01
C LYS A 12 0.47 21.40 -2.53
N ASN A 13 1.48 21.86 -3.27
CA ASN A 13 2.89 21.65 -2.97
C ASN A 13 3.24 20.17 -2.75
N LEU A 14 2.69 19.27 -3.58
CA LEU A 14 2.97 17.84 -3.54
C LEU A 14 4.21 17.52 -4.36
N THR A 15 5.16 16.81 -3.74
CA THR A 15 6.40 16.38 -4.41
C THR A 15 6.28 14.91 -4.79
N PHE A 16 6.31 14.60 -6.10
CA PHE A 16 6.34 13.22 -6.59
C PHE A 16 7.74 12.64 -6.58
N LYS A 17 7.86 11.42 -6.05
CA LYS A 17 9.08 10.61 -6.04
C LYS A 17 8.82 9.32 -6.80
N PHE A 18 9.48 9.16 -7.95
CA PHE A 18 9.36 7.97 -8.78
C PHE A 18 10.53 7.02 -8.50
N GLN A 19 10.20 5.75 -8.29
CA GLN A 19 11.14 4.65 -8.20
C GLN A 19 10.74 3.65 -9.29
N LEU A 20 11.49 3.63 -10.37
CA LEU A 20 11.21 2.85 -11.57
C LEU A 20 12.34 1.83 -11.78
N PRO A 21 12.05 0.65 -12.37
CA PRO A 21 13.08 -0.29 -12.78
C PRO A 21 13.98 0.34 -13.85
N GLU A 22 15.23 -0.09 -13.92
CA GLU A 22 16.19 0.36 -14.93
C GLU A 22 15.77 -0.12 -16.32
N GLU A 23 15.26 -1.35 -16.40
CA GLU A 23 14.79 -1.94 -17.64
C GLU A 23 13.38 -1.46 -18.01
N LYS A 24 13.13 -1.39 -19.32
CA LYS A 24 11.82 -0.98 -19.85
C LYS A 24 10.78 -2.04 -19.56
N VAL A 25 9.75 -1.68 -18.79
CA VAL A 25 8.58 -2.52 -18.53
C VAL A 25 7.59 -2.42 -19.68
N ILE A 26 7.18 -3.56 -20.22
CA ILE A 26 6.18 -3.65 -21.28
C ILE A 26 5.01 -4.50 -20.79
N LEU A 27 3.83 -3.90 -20.74
CA LEU A 27 2.58 -4.55 -20.42
C LEU A 27 1.59 -4.46 -21.59
N ARG A 28 0.81 -5.52 -21.79
CA ARG A 28 -0.25 -5.52 -22.80
C ARG A 28 -1.56 -5.11 -22.12
N LEU A 29 -1.85 -3.81 -22.10
CA LEU A 29 -3.01 -3.20 -21.47
C LEU A 29 -3.80 -2.35 -22.47
N ASP A 30 -5.08 -2.16 -22.20
CA ASP A 30 -5.94 -1.21 -22.92
C ASP A 30 -5.57 0.22 -22.50
N PRO A 31 -5.13 1.10 -23.42
CA PRO A 31 -4.68 2.44 -23.09
C PRO A 31 -5.76 3.31 -22.44
N GLN A 32 -7.02 3.18 -22.89
CA GLN A 32 -8.13 4.01 -22.38
C GLN A 32 -8.50 3.58 -20.95
N LYS A 33 -8.59 2.28 -20.68
CA LYS A 33 -8.86 1.77 -19.34
C LYS A 33 -7.71 2.10 -18.39
N THR A 34 -6.47 1.92 -18.85
CA THR A 34 -5.27 2.26 -18.07
C THR A 34 -5.23 3.76 -17.74
N PHE A 35 -5.54 4.63 -18.72
CA PHE A 35 -5.68 6.06 -18.47
C PHE A 35 -6.70 6.34 -17.37
N ARG A 36 -7.89 5.73 -17.43
CA ARG A 36 -8.94 5.91 -16.44
C ARG A 36 -8.58 5.42 -15.04
N ILE A 37 -7.78 4.38 -14.92
CA ILE A 37 -7.24 3.93 -13.62
C ILE A 37 -6.43 5.05 -12.98
N PHE A 38 -5.42 5.56 -13.70
CA PHE A 38 -4.54 6.60 -13.17
C PHE A 38 -5.24 7.95 -13.00
N ASP A 39 -6.16 8.31 -13.87
CA ASP A 39 -7.01 9.50 -13.77
C ASP A 39 -7.77 9.50 -12.42
N ASN A 40 -8.40 8.40 -12.06
CA ASN A 40 -9.09 8.28 -10.77
C ASN A 40 -8.13 8.31 -9.57
N LEU A 41 -6.98 7.67 -9.67
CA LEU A 41 -5.98 7.68 -8.60
C LEU A 41 -5.37 9.07 -8.40
N TYR A 42 -5.00 9.77 -9.46
CA TYR A 42 -4.47 11.14 -9.38
C TYR A 42 -5.53 12.15 -8.92
N THR A 43 -6.78 11.99 -9.36
CA THR A 43 -7.91 12.76 -8.83
C THR A 43 -8.05 12.55 -7.33
N ASN A 44 -7.94 11.32 -6.85
CA ASN A 44 -7.98 11.00 -5.42
C ASN A 44 -6.85 11.71 -4.66
N ILE A 45 -5.61 11.62 -5.15
CA ILE A 45 -4.46 12.30 -4.56
C ILE A 45 -4.66 13.81 -4.54
N SER A 46 -5.08 14.42 -5.66
CA SER A 46 -5.30 15.87 -5.75
C SER A 46 -6.35 16.38 -4.75
N LYS A 47 -7.32 15.55 -4.41
CA LYS A 47 -8.38 15.91 -3.45
C LYS A 47 -7.96 15.69 -2.00
N TYR A 48 -7.38 14.54 -1.72
CA TYR A 48 -7.26 14.02 -0.35
C TYR A 48 -5.84 13.96 0.21
N ALA A 49 -4.80 14.12 -0.63
CA ALA A 49 -3.44 14.15 -0.11
C ALA A 49 -3.19 15.39 0.75
N MET A 50 -2.47 15.21 1.85
CA MET A 50 -2.03 16.29 2.73
C MET A 50 -1.08 17.22 1.97
N PRO A 51 -1.36 18.54 1.94
CA PRO A 51 -0.49 19.51 1.29
C PRO A 51 0.96 19.49 1.84
N SER A 52 1.91 19.87 1.00
CA SER A 52 3.35 19.94 1.33
C SER A 52 3.97 18.61 1.75
N THR A 53 3.41 17.49 1.24
CA THR A 53 3.92 16.15 1.47
C THR A 53 4.44 15.50 0.18
N ARG A 54 4.88 14.25 0.29
CA ARG A 54 5.40 13.48 -0.84
C ARG A 54 4.40 12.43 -1.30
N VAL A 55 4.34 12.24 -2.62
CA VAL A 55 3.66 11.11 -3.25
C VAL A 55 4.73 10.19 -3.82
N TYR A 56 4.72 8.94 -3.43
CA TYR A 56 5.67 7.94 -3.91
C TYR A 56 5.00 7.04 -4.94
N VAL A 57 5.61 6.93 -6.11
CA VAL A 57 5.19 6.00 -7.16
C VAL A 57 6.33 5.00 -7.37
N THR A 58 6.07 3.74 -7.05
CA THR A 58 7.05 2.67 -7.19
C THR A 58 6.54 1.67 -8.22
N VAL A 59 7.36 1.33 -9.20
CA VAL A 59 7.09 0.23 -10.13
C VAL A 59 8.08 -0.88 -9.85
N THR A 60 7.57 -2.07 -9.56
CA THR A 60 8.37 -3.28 -9.39
C THR A 60 8.00 -4.25 -10.50
N ASP A 61 8.99 -4.76 -11.21
CA ASP A 61 8.81 -5.68 -12.31
C ASP A 61 9.50 -7.00 -12.00
N SER A 62 8.77 -8.10 -12.19
CA SER A 62 9.26 -9.47 -12.02
C SER A 62 9.04 -10.31 -13.28
N ALA A 63 9.48 -11.55 -13.28
CA ALA A 63 9.21 -12.47 -14.40
C ALA A 63 7.72 -12.75 -14.60
N SER A 64 6.92 -12.74 -13.52
CA SER A 64 5.50 -13.13 -13.53
C SER A 64 4.53 -11.97 -13.54
N GLU A 65 4.89 -10.83 -12.96
CA GLU A 65 3.98 -9.70 -12.77
C GLU A 65 4.71 -8.38 -12.67
N THR A 66 3.98 -7.32 -12.94
CA THR A 66 4.39 -5.94 -12.68
C THR A 66 3.47 -5.34 -11.64
N GLN A 67 4.05 -4.76 -10.60
CA GLN A 67 3.31 -4.08 -9.54
C GLN A 67 3.59 -2.57 -9.58
N ILE A 68 2.52 -1.78 -9.49
CA ILE A 68 2.59 -0.31 -9.40
C ILE A 68 1.98 0.11 -8.08
N ALA A 69 2.78 0.67 -7.19
CA ALA A 69 2.35 1.15 -5.88
C ALA A 69 2.39 2.67 -5.82
N ILE A 70 1.28 3.30 -5.44
CA ILE A 70 1.18 4.75 -5.22
C ILE A 70 0.86 4.98 -3.75
N ARG A 71 1.64 5.83 -3.09
CA ARG A 71 1.51 6.13 -1.65
C ARG A 71 1.50 7.62 -1.40
N ASN A 72 0.59 8.06 -0.56
CA ASN A 72 0.53 9.44 -0.09
C ASN A 72 -0.02 9.50 1.34
N ILE A 73 0.26 10.59 2.04
CA ILE A 73 -0.38 10.90 3.31
C ILE A 73 -1.74 11.55 3.03
N SER A 74 -2.79 11.06 3.67
CA SER A 74 -4.12 11.67 3.63
C SER A 74 -4.17 12.87 4.57
N GLN A 75 -4.90 13.91 4.19
CA GLN A 75 -5.15 15.06 5.09
C GLN A 75 -6.17 14.75 6.20
N MET A 76 -6.81 13.59 6.13
CA MET A 76 -7.76 13.10 7.12
C MET A 76 -7.39 11.68 7.51
N GLU A 77 -7.63 11.34 8.76
CA GLU A 77 -7.53 9.96 9.24
C GLU A 77 -8.52 9.07 8.49
N LEU A 78 -8.05 7.91 8.06
CA LEU A 78 -8.84 6.95 7.30
C LEU A 78 -9.36 5.88 8.26
N THR A 79 -10.63 6.00 8.68
CA THR A 79 -11.28 5.12 9.68
C THR A 79 -11.97 3.91 9.05
N VAL A 80 -12.07 3.87 7.73
CA VAL A 80 -12.68 2.77 6.96
C VAL A 80 -11.62 1.80 6.46
N SER A 81 -11.99 0.58 6.13
CA SER A 81 -11.06 -0.39 5.53
C SER A 81 -10.73 -0.04 4.07
N GLY A 82 -9.60 -0.54 3.57
CA GLY A 82 -9.22 -0.35 2.17
C GLY A 82 -10.20 -1.01 1.19
N GLU A 83 -10.85 -2.11 1.60
CA GLU A 83 -11.88 -2.79 0.80
C GLU A 83 -13.13 -1.92 0.70
N GLU A 84 -13.62 -1.39 1.80
CA GLU A 84 -14.76 -0.46 1.81
C GLU A 84 -14.53 0.75 0.92
N LEU A 85 -13.32 1.34 0.89
CA LEU A 85 -13.00 2.47 0.01
C LEU A 85 -13.09 2.14 -1.48
N THR A 86 -13.00 0.87 -1.86
CA THR A 86 -13.14 0.42 -3.26
C THR A 86 -14.57 0.01 -3.61
N GLU A 87 -15.48 -0.03 -2.66
CA GLU A 87 -16.90 -0.22 -2.94
C GLU A 87 -17.52 1.04 -3.54
N ARG A 88 -18.63 0.86 -4.25
CA ARG A 88 -19.32 1.98 -4.90
C ARG A 88 -20.00 2.86 -3.87
N PHE A 89 -19.87 4.17 -4.04
CA PHE A 89 -20.51 5.20 -3.20
C PHE A 89 -20.00 5.27 -1.74
N VAL A 90 -18.93 4.56 -1.41
CA VAL A 90 -18.31 4.70 -0.10
C VAL A 90 -17.40 5.94 -0.06
N ARG A 91 -17.53 6.72 1.00
CA ARG A 91 -16.73 7.92 1.27
C ARG A 91 -16.28 7.83 2.72
N GLY A 92 -15.01 8.05 2.97
CA GLY A 92 -14.51 8.16 4.34
C GLY A 92 -15.24 9.28 5.10
N ASP A 93 -15.45 9.12 6.40
CA ASP A 93 -16.27 10.04 7.22
C ASP A 93 -15.87 11.51 7.09
N GLY A 94 -14.58 11.80 6.96
CA GLY A 94 -14.07 13.17 6.76
C GLY A 94 -14.28 13.73 5.35
N SER A 95 -14.63 12.93 4.35
CA SER A 95 -14.78 13.37 2.95
C SER A 95 -16.21 13.72 2.54
N ARG A 96 -17.18 13.66 3.46
CA ARG A 96 -18.60 13.92 3.17
C ARG A 96 -18.86 15.34 2.63
N ASN A 97 -18.02 16.30 2.98
CA ASN A 97 -18.11 17.69 2.55
C ASN A 97 -17.27 18.04 1.30
N THR A 98 -16.51 17.07 0.73
CA THR A 98 -15.74 17.30 -0.48
C THR A 98 -16.51 16.86 -1.72
N GLU A 99 -16.39 17.62 -2.82
CA GLU A 99 -17.03 17.33 -4.09
C GLU A 99 -16.51 15.99 -4.67
N GLY A 100 -17.42 15.03 -4.91
CA GLY A 100 -17.08 13.75 -5.53
C GLY A 100 -18.13 12.67 -5.30
N SER A 101 -18.33 11.80 -6.28
CA SER A 101 -19.35 10.73 -6.27
C SER A 101 -18.99 9.53 -5.38
N GLY A 102 -17.76 9.41 -4.87
CA GLY A 102 -17.27 8.20 -4.20
C GLY A 102 -17.06 6.99 -5.14
N LEU A 103 -17.05 7.23 -6.45
CA LEU A 103 -16.93 6.17 -7.46
C LEU A 103 -15.50 5.98 -8.00
N GLY A 104 -14.59 6.92 -7.76
CA GLY A 104 -13.28 6.94 -8.43
C GLY A 104 -12.45 5.69 -8.18
N LEU A 105 -12.33 5.25 -6.94
CA LEU A 105 -11.57 4.03 -6.60
C LEU A 105 -12.27 2.77 -7.08
N ALA A 106 -13.60 2.70 -7.02
CA ALA A 106 -14.39 1.59 -7.56
C ALA A 106 -14.23 1.46 -9.09
N ILE A 107 -14.19 2.60 -9.81
CA ILE A 107 -13.92 2.63 -11.26
C ILE A 107 -12.49 2.17 -11.55
N ALA A 108 -11.50 2.66 -10.80
CA ALA A 108 -10.11 2.24 -10.97
C ALA A 108 -9.95 0.72 -10.75
N ARG A 109 -10.58 0.18 -9.70
CA ARG A 109 -10.61 -1.26 -9.42
C ARG A 109 -11.23 -2.04 -10.57
N SER A 110 -12.45 -1.65 -11.01
CA SER A 110 -13.15 -2.34 -12.09
C SER A 110 -12.35 -2.36 -13.40
N PHE A 111 -11.70 -1.24 -13.77
CA PHE A 111 -10.87 -1.20 -14.97
C PHE A 111 -9.56 -1.98 -14.83
N THR A 112 -9.03 -2.14 -13.62
CA THR A 112 -7.89 -3.01 -13.36
C THR A 112 -8.28 -4.47 -13.53
N GLU A 113 -9.41 -4.90 -12.96
CA GLU A 113 -9.96 -6.25 -13.06
C GLU A 113 -10.34 -6.63 -14.50
N LEU A 114 -10.92 -5.70 -15.28
CA LEU A 114 -11.21 -5.89 -16.71
C LEU A 114 -9.95 -6.12 -17.56
N GLN A 115 -8.77 -5.80 -17.04
CA GLN A 115 -7.48 -6.03 -17.67
C GLN A 115 -6.72 -7.19 -17.01
N HIS A 116 -7.45 -8.06 -16.28
CA HIS A 116 -6.90 -9.22 -15.56
C HIS A 116 -5.85 -8.85 -14.51
N GLY A 117 -5.87 -7.61 -14.03
CA GLY A 117 -5.07 -7.14 -12.90
C GLY A 117 -5.85 -7.20 -11.59
N THR A 118 -5.17 -6.90 -10.49
CA THR A 118 -5.76 -6.73 -9.17
C THR A 118 -5.42 -5.35 -8.61
N MET A 119 -6.34 -4.77 -7.85
CA MET A 119 -6.13 -3.52 -7.14
C MET A 119 -6.40 -3.72 -5.66
N GLN A 120 -5.43 -3.36 -4.84
CA GLN A 120 -5.52 -3.41 -3.39
C GLN A 120 -5.29 -2.01 -2.79
N ILE A 121 -6.10 -1.64 -1.81
CA ILE A 121 -5.91 -0.44 -1.00
C ILE A 121 -5.47 -0.86 0.39
N LEU A 122 -4.35 -0.32 0.85
CA LEU A 122 -3.84 -0.49 2.20
C LEU A 122 -3.85 0.86 2.90
N LEU A 123 -4.34 0.86 4.13
CA LEU A 123 -4.41 2.03 4.99
C LEU A 123 -3.63 1.75 6.28
N ASP A 124 -2.85 2.73 6.71
CA ASP A 124 -2.11 2.67 7.98
C ASP A 124 -2.13 4.08 8.58
N GLY A 125 -3.08 4.32 9.49
CA GLY A 125 -3.39 5.66 9.98
C GLY A 125 -3.80 6.60 8.86
N ASP A 126 -2.98 7.61 8.59
CA ASP A 126 -3.15 8.57 7.51
C ASP A 126 -2.43 8.19 6.20
N LEU A 127 -1.67 7.09 6.21
CA LEU A 127 -1.01 6.57 5.01
C LEU A 127 -2.01 5.83 4.11
N PHE A 128 -2.22 6.37 2.91
CA PHE A 128 -2.96 5.72 1.84
C PHE A 128 -1.99 5.07 0.86
N LYS A 129 -2.20 3.80 0.52
CA LYS A 129 -1.41 3.07 -0.47
C LYS A 129 -2.33 2.30 -1.42
N ALA A 130 -2.28 2.63 -2.71
CA ALA A 130 -2.91 1.86 -3.78
C ALA A 130 -1.86 0.99 -4.47
N ILE A 131 -2.17 -0.30 -4.67
CA ILE A 131 -1.30 -1.27 -5.33
C ILE A 131 -2.08 -1.86 -6.51
N LEU A 132 -1.54 -1.69 -7.71
CA LEU A 132 -2.02 -2.31 -8.93
C LEU A 132 -1.06 -3.42 -9.32
N THR A 133 -1.57 -4.63 -9.57
CA THR A 133 -0.75 -5.76 -10.02
C THR A 133 -1.29 -6.28 -11.35
N PHE A 134 -0.41 -6.38 -12.35
CA PHE A 134 -0.72 -6.91 -13.67
C PHE A 134 0.17 -8.11 -13.96
N ARG A 135 -0.43 -9.25 -14.32
CA ARG A 135 0.30 -10.46 -14.67
C ARG A 135 0.88 -10.36 -16.08
N LYS A 136 2.05 -10.93 -16.26
CA LYS A 136 2.68 -11.07 -17.57
C LYS A 136 2.13 -12.31 -18.30
N PRO A 137 2.02 -12.28 -19.65
CA PRO A 137 1.59 -13.45 -20.41
C PRO A 137 2.53 -14.63 -20.19
N GLY A 138 1.97 -15.82 -19.90
CA GLY A 138 2.76 -17.05 -19.70
C GLY A 138 3.22 -17.31 -18.25
N ALA A 139 2.90 -16.45 -17.31
CA ALA A 139 3.14 -16.73 -15.89
C ALA A 139 2.06 -17.69 -15.35
N GLU A 140 2.48 -18.84 -14.83
CA GLU A 140 1.61 -19.78 -14.11
C GLU A 140 0.98 -19.08 -12.89
N PRO A 141 -0.28 -19.39 -12.53
CA PRO A 141 -0.89 -18.87 -11.32
C PRO A 141 -0.07 -19.34 -10.12
N VAL A 142 0.44 -18.40 -9.31
CA VAL A 142 0.98 -18.74 -8.00
C VAL A 142 -0.20 -19.18 -7.13
N ASP A 143 -0.31 -20.49 -6.88
CA ASP A 143 -1.33 -21.05 -6.00
C ASP A 143 -0.99 -20.67 -4.56
N ASN A 144 -1.65 -19.65 -4.04
CA ASN A 144 -1.50 -19.14 -2.67
C ASN A 144 -2.08 -20.10 -1.61
N ARG A 145 -2.21 -21.42 -1.90
CA ARG A 145 -2.77 -22.41 -0.97
C ARG A 145 -1.75 -23.09 -0.07
N SER A 146 -0.44 -22.75 -0.13
CA SER A 146 0.58 -23.48 0.59
C SER A 146 1.11 -22.84 1.89
N GLU A 147 0.53 -21.76 2.41
CA GLU A 147 1.01 -21.18 3.68
C GLU A 147 0.10 -21.42 4.91
N HIS A 148 -0.85 -22.37 4.86
CA HIS A 148 -1.68 -22.70 6.02
C HIS A 148 -1.75 -24.19 6.34
N LEU A 149 -0.61 -24.89 6.35
CA LEU A 149 -0.55 -26.25 6.90
C LEU A 149 0.89 -26.54 7.36
N ASP A 150 1.24 -26.14 8.58
CA ASP A 150 2.23 -26.84 9.41
C ASP A 150 2.39 -26.15 10.78
N THR A 151 1.29 -26.08 11.57
CA THR A 151 1.40 -25.89 13.01
C THR A 151 0.26 -26.58 13.77
N ALA A 152 0.08 -27.88 13.52
CA ALA A 152 -0.72 -28.71 14.39
C ALA A 152 -0.35 -30.19 14.21
N HIS A 153 0.76 -30.65 14.78
CA HIS A 153 0.97 -32.01 15.24
C HIS A 153 2.35 -32.12 15.87
N SER A 154 2.50 -31.72 17.11
CA SER A 154 3.45 -32.31 18.04
C SER A 154 3.15 -31.87 19.48
N ALA A 155 2.12 -32.42 20.04
CA ALA A 155 1.90 -32.38 21.49
C ALA A 155 1.15 -33.65 21.89
N ASN A 156 1.86 -34.75 21.99
CA ASN A 156 1.51 -35.77 22.96
C ASN A 156 2.64 -36.81 23.01
N ALA A 157 3.47 -36.78 24.03
CA ALA A 157 4.00 -37.94 24.73
C ALA A 157 5.03 -37.51 25.80
N ASN A 158 4.67 -37.82 27.01
CA ASN A 158 5.45 -38.16 28.18
C ASN A 158 5.50 -37.17 29.33
N LEU A 159 4.52 -37.43 30.20
CA LEU A 159 4.59 -37.24 31.65
C LEU A 159 5.71 -38.08 32.24
N SER A 160 6.63 -37.51 32.98
CA SER A 160 6.97 -37.89 34.37
C SER A 160 8.31 -37.27 34.78
N GLY A 161 8.32 -36.67 35.96
CA GLY A 161 9.55 -36.63 36.75
C GLY A 161 10.10 -35.25 37.11
N ASN A 162 9.65 -34.83 38.26
CA ASN A 162 10.47 -34.31 39.35
C ASN A 162 10.71 -32.80 39.52
N LEU A 163 10.16 -32.34 40.61
CA LEU A 163 10.43 -31.13 41.37
C LEU A 163 11.94 -30.91 41.63
N ASN A 164 12.40 -29.72 41.39
CA ASN A 164 13.25 -29.01 42.36
C ASN A 164 13.47 -27.55 41.93
N CYS A 165 12.96 -26.61 42.69
CA CYS A 165 13.50 -25.24 42.77
C CYS A 165 14.65 -25.26 43.80
N PRO A 166 15.71 -24.45 43.59
CA PRO A 166 15.79 -23.20 44.26
C PRO A 166 16.66 -22.10 43.56
N GLY A 167 16.47 -20.86 43.95
CA GLY A 167 17.56 -19.90 43.99
C GLY A 167 17.36 -18.65 43.08
N ALA A 168 16.89 -17.59 43.69
CA ALA A 168 17.00 -16.22 43.20
C ALA A 168 18.45 -15.80 43.03
N ALA A 169 18.78 -15.07 41.97
CA ALA A 169 19.92 -14.18 41.93
C ALA A 169 19.66 -13.04 40.93
N ASP A 170 19.80 -11.86 41.44
CA ASP A 170 19.78 -10.55 40.80
C ASP A 170 20.59 -10.46 39.52
N ASN A 171 20.06 -9.76 38.49
CA ASN A 171 20.92 -9.16 37.49
C ASN A 171 20.41 -7.74 37.12
N PRO A 172 21.29 -6.73 37.16
CA PRO A 172 20.93 -5.34 37.02
C PRO A 172 20.64 -4.93 35.58
N ALA A 173 19.75 -3.95 35.45
CA ALA A 173 19.36 -3.30 34.21
C ALA A 173 20.58 -2.70 33.50
N GLU A 174 20.90 -3.21 32.31
CA GLU A 174 21.75 -2.50 31.34
C GLU A 174 20.87 -1.59 30.49
N GLY A 175 21.24 -0.29 30.53
CA GLY A 175 20.56 0.79 29.84
C GLY A 175 20.69 0.64 28.32
N ILE A 176 19.54 0.61 27.65
CA ILE A 176 19.46 0.75 26.21
C ILE A 176 19.47 2.26 25.91
N GLU A 177 20.57 2.77 25.38
CA GLU A 177 20.64 4.12 24.85
C GLU A 177 19.74 4.28 23.63
N PRO A 178 18.94 5.35 23.53
CA PRO A 178 18.16 5.62 22.32
C PRO A 178 19.08 5.99 21.14
N PRO A 179 18.71 5.62 19.90
CA PRO A 179 19.50 5.92 18.72
C PRO A 179 19.60 7.44 18.47
N PRO A 180 20.72 7.93 17.89
CA PRO A 180 20.98 9.34 17.71
C PRO A 180 19.96 10.03 16.80
N ILE A 181 19.45 11.17 17.27
CA ILE A 181 18.53 12.05 16.53
C ILE A 181 19.30 12.66 15.35
N TYR A 182 18.92 12.30 14.14
CA TYR A 182 19.46 12.89 12.91
C TYR A 182 19.04 14.37 12.82
N ARG A 183 20.01 15.28 12.94
CA ARG A 183 19.83 16.70 12.63
C ARG A 183 20.23 16.93 11.17
N PRO A 184 19.34 17.43 10.30
CA PRO A 184 19.73 17.80 8.95
C PRO A 184 20.64 19.05 9.01
N SER A 185 21.81 18.96 8.40
CA SER A 185 22.69 20.09 8.15
C SER A 185 22.01 21.10 7.21
N ARG A 186 22.01 22.35 7.60
CA ARG A 186 21.62 23.50 6.77
C ARG A 186 22.60 23.65 5.61
N TRP A 187 22.04 23.64 4.40
CA TRP A 187 22.61 24.31 3.23
C TRP A 187 21.53 25.09 2.52
#